data_a407917cbd3cafca56fe3db068a8e0df
#
_entry.id   a407917cbd3cafca56fe3db068a8e0df
#
_cell.length_a   1.000
_cell.length_b   1.000
_cell.length_c   1.000
_cell.angle_alpha   90.00
_cell.angle_beta   90.00
_cell.angle_gamma   90.00
#
_symmetry.space_group_name_H-M   'P 1'
#
loop_
_entity.id
_entity.type
_entity.pdbx_description
1 polymer ?
#
loop_
_entity_poly.entity_id
_entity_poly.type
_entity_poly.pdbx_seq_one_letter_code
_entity_poly.pdbx_strand_id
1 'polypeptide(L)'
;AVLAMCHDENVEKAKIAGLLHDCAKCISDEKKIKLCQKAHMEITEVELRNPFLLHAKAGVCLARDKFGVQDEDILNAILYHTTGRPDMSRLEKIIYIADYMEPSRKQAEDLPDVRRLAFQDLDLTLVRILKDTLFYLREKGNETDPMTQKTYDYYAGF
;
A
#
# COMPACT_ATOMS: atom_id res chain seq x y z
N ALA A 1 6.42 11.54 5.69
CA ALA A 1 6.59 12.66 6.64
C ALA A 1 5.79 13.90 6.22
N VAL A 2 6.04 14.48 5.03
CA VAL A 2 5.41 15.77 4.64
C VAL A 2 3.89 15.67 4.56
N LEU A 3 3.33 14.62 3.92
CA LEU A 3 1.88 14.40 3.90
C LEU A 3 1.30 14.22 5.31
N ALA A 4 2.01 13.53 6.21
CA ALA A 4 1.56 13.37 7.60
C ALA A 4 1.44 14.72 8.31
N MET A 5 2.41 15.62 8.12
CA MET A 5 2.36 16.98 8.65
C MET A 5 1.19 17.78 8.09
N CYS A 6 0.91 17.66 6.79
CA CYS A 6 -0.16 18.41 6.13
C CYS A 6 -1.57 17.93 6.51
N HIS A 7 -1.69 16.68 6.93
CA HIS A 7 -2.98 16.06 7.27
C HIS A 7 -3.11 15.72 8.77
N ASP A 8 -2.36 16.39 9.64
CA ASP A 8 -2.43 16.23 11.10
C ASP A 8 -2.30 14.76 11.54
N GLU A 9 -1.38 14.01 10.90
CA GLU A 9 -1.08 12.62 11.24
C GLU A 9 0.27 12.51 11.96
N ASN A 10 0.46 11.45 12.74
CA ASN A 10 1.69 11.22 13.46
C ASN A 10 2.90 11.01 12.52
N VAL A 11 3.79 11.99 12.50
CA VAL A 11 4.96 12.03 11.61
C VAL A 11 5.93 10.87 11.87
N GLU A 12 6.12 10.48 13.14
CA GLU A 12 7.03 9.37 13.48
C GLU A 12 6.45 8.02 13.03
N LYS A 13 5.15 7.78 13.23
CA LYS A 13 4.48 6.60 12.66
C LYS A 13 4.62 6.57 11.14
N ALA A 14 4.38 7.70 10.46
CA ALA A 14 4.50 7.80 9.00
C ALA A 14 5.94 7.56 8.50
N LYS A 15 6.95 8.01 9.24
CA LYS A 15 8.36 7.70 8.92
C LYS A 15 8.66 6.22 9.05
N ILE A 16 8.25 5.58 10.14
CA ILE A 16 8.49 4.14 10.37
C ILE A 16 7.78 3.32 9.31
N ALA A 17 6.48 3.57 9.07
CA ALA A 17 5.72 2.87 8.04
C ALA A 17 6.32 3.09 6.65
N GLY A 18 6.68 4.32 6.30
CA GLY A 18 7.30 4.65 5.02
C GLY A 18 8.67 4.01 4.80
N LEU A 19 9.49 3.84 5.86
CA LEU A 19 10.77 3.14 5.77
C LEU A 19 10.60 1.62 5.60
N LEU A 20 9.54 1.05 6.17
CA LEU A 20 9.37 -0.40 6.24
C LEU A 20 8.37 -0.97 5.22
N HIS A 21 7.56 -0.14 4.52
CA HIS A 21 6.51 -0.66 3.63
C HIS A 21 7.03 -1.66 2.59
N ASP A 22 8.21 -1.42 2.04
CA ASP A 22 8.86 -2.25 1.01
C ASP A 22 10.00 -3.13 1.56
N CYS A 23 10.15 -3.29 2.89
CA CYS A 23 11.29 -4.01 3.49
C CYS A 23 11.39 -5.49 3.09
N ALA A 24 10.30 -6.08 2.58
CA ALA A 24 10.28 -7.45 2.06
C ALA A 24 10.29 -7.53 0.52
N LYS A 25 10.39 -6.42 -0.20
CA LYS A 25 10.31 -6.42 -1.68
C LYS A 25 11.41 -7.22 -2.35
N CYS A 26 12.63 -7.14 -1.81
CA CYS A 26 13.82 -7.78 -2.37
C CYS A 26 14.11 -9.19 -1.87
N ILE A 27 13.29 -9.77 -0.98
CA ILE A 27 13.46 -11.17 -0.57
C ILE A 27 12.79 -12.11 -1.58
N SER A 28 13.28 -13.37 -1.65
CA SER A 28 12.74 -14.33 -2.61
C SER A 28 11.27 -14.66 -2.33
N ASP A 29 10.54 -15.08 -3.36
CA ASP A 29 9.13 -15.41 -3.27
C ASP A 29 8.86 -16.58 -2.31
N GLU A 30 9.75 -17.60 -2.28
CA GLU A 30 9.65 -18.70 -1.32
C GLU A 30 9.77 -18.21 0.13
N LYS A 31 10.62 -17.20 0.38
CA LYS A 31 10.75 -16.60 1.72
C LYS A 31 9.52 -15.80 2.10
N LYS A 32 8.92 -15.04 1.17
CA LYS A 32 7.66 -14.31 1.39
C LYS A 32 6.55 -15.28 1.79
N ILE A 33 6.35 -16.35 1.00
CA ILE A 33 5.36 -17.40 1.29
C ILE A 33 5.59 -18.02 2.67
N LYS A 34 6.82 -18.42 2.99
CA LYS A 34 7.16 -19.02 4.30
C LYS A 34 6.88 -18.07 5.47
N LEU A 35 7.20 -16.78 5.33
CA LEU A 35 6.91 -15.77 6.37
C LEU A 35 5.40 -15.64 6.61
N CYS A 36 4.61 -15.52 5.56
CA CYS A 36 3.15 -15.43 5.65
C CYS A 36 2.55 -16.70 6.27
N GLN A 37 2.99 -17.89 5.84
CA GLN A 37 2.52 -19.17 6.40
C GLN A 37 2.86 -19.30 7.89
N LYS A 38 4.10 -18.96 8.29
CA LYS A 38 4.51 -18.98 9.71
C LYS A 38 3.69 -18.04 10.56
N ALA A 39 3.29 -16.89 10.02
CA ALA A 39 2.46 -15.90 10.69
C ALA A 39 0.95 -16.21 10.60
N HIS A 40 0.56 -17.35 10.03
CA HIS A 40 -0.84 -17.75 9.79
C HIS A 40 -1.65 -16.69 9.02
N MET A 41 -0.99 -15.92 8.13
CA MET A 41 -1.67 -14.96 7.27
C MET A 41 -2.32 -15.71 6.10
N GLU A 42 -3.55 -15.33 5.78
CA GLU A 42 -4.23 -15.83 4.58
C GLU A 42 -3.44 -15.43 3.33
N ILE A 43 -3.22 -16.40 2.44
CA ILE A 43 -2.61 -16.18 1.13
C ILE A 43 -3.68 -16.50 0.08
N THR A 44 -4.03 -15.52 -0.73
CA THR A 44 -5.02 -15.67 -1.79
C THR A 44 -4.47 -16.44 -2.98
N GLU A 45 -5.36 -16.97 -3.83
CA GLU A 45 -4.92 -17.63 -5.07
C GLU A 45 -4.18 -16.67 -6.02
N VAL A 46 -4.59 -15.40 -6.06
CA VAL A 46 -3.91 -14.35 -6.85
C VAL A 46 -2.48 -14.17 -6.36
N GLU A 47 -2.28 -14.11 -5.05
CA GLU A 47 -0.96 -13.98 -4.44
C GLU A 47 -0.09 -15.24 -4.63
N LEU A 48 -0.70 -16.44 -4.66
CA LEU A 48 0.04 -17.67 -4.97
C LEU A 48 0.52 -17.69 -6.43
N ARG A 49 -0.29 -17.20 -7.37
CA ARG A 49 0.13 -17.05 -8.77
C ARG A 49 1.11 -15.88 -8.98
N ASN A 50 1.05 -14.87 -8.12
CA ASN A 50 1.86 -13.66 -8.19
C ASN A 50 2.53 -13.36 -6.83
N PRO A 51 3.53 -14.17 -6.38
CA PRO A 51 4.07 -14.07 -5.03
C PRO A 51 4.78 -12.75 -4.72
N PHE A 52 5.09 -11.95 -5.74
CA PHE A 52 5.61 -10.60 -5.54
C PHE A 52 4.61 -9.72 -4.75
N LEU A 53 3.30 -9.95 -4.86
CA LEU A 53 2.26 -9.23 -4.10
C LEU A 53 2.35 -9.48 -2.59
N LEU A 54 2.95 -10.60 -2.17
CA LEU A 54 3.14 -10.93 -0.76
C LEU A 54 4.15 -10.03 -0.04
N HIS A 55 4.84 -9.10 -0.73
CA HIS A 55 5.84 -8.26 -0.05
C HIS A 55 5.22 -7.41 1.05
N ALA A 56 3.97 -6.96 0.92
CA ALA A 56 3.27 -6.21 1.96
C ALA A 56 3.03 -7.08 3.21
N LYS A 57 2.49 -8.29 3.05
CA LYS A 57 2.27 -9.25 4.15
C LYS A 57 3.57 -9.69 4.80
N ALA A 58 4.56 -10.08 3.98
CA ALA A 58 5.89 -10.44 4.48
C ALA A 58 6.59 -9.24 5.14
N GLY A 59 6.32 -8.03 4.68
CA GLY A 59 6.79 -6.78 5.29
C GLY A 59 6.27 -6.60 6.70
N VAL A 60 5.00 -6.88 6.96
CA VAL A 60 4.43 -6.91 8.31
C VAL A 60 5.15 -7.91 9.21
N CYS A 61 5.40 -9.13 8.72
CA CYS A 61 6.14 -10.14 9.48
C CYS A 61 7.54 -9.64 9.85
N LEU A 62 8.26 -9.05 8.90
CA LEU A 62 9.59 -8.50 9.18
C LEU A 62 9.54 -7.29 10.10
N ALA A 63 8.55 -6.40 9.95
CA ALA A 63 8.37 -5.25 10.82
C ALA A 63 8.18 -5.67 12.28
N ARG A 64 7.35 -6.69 12.54
CA ARG A 64 7.16 -7.25 13.88
C ARG A 64 8.39 -7.99 14.39
N ASP A 65 8.86 -9.00 13.66
CA ASP A 65 9.83 -9.98 14.16
C ASP A 65 11.26 -9.42 14.19
N LYS A 66 11.62 -8.61 13.20
CA LYS A 66 12.99 -8.11 13.03
C LYS A 66 13.18 -6.69 13.53
N PHE A 67 12.18 -5.82 13.33
CA PHE A 67 12.27 -4.40 13.67
C PHE A 67 11.50 -4.03 14.94
N GLY A 68 10.81 -4.98 15.58
CA GLY A 68 10.14 -4.80 16.86
C GLY A 68 8.92 -3.87 16.82
N VAL A 69 8.33 -3.65 15.64
CA VAL A 69 7.14 -2.81 15.49
C VAL A 69 5.93 -3.53 16.08
N GLN A 70 5.27 -2.90 17.07
CA GLN A 70 4.09 -3.42 17.75
C GLN A 70 2.84 -2.55 17.49
N ASP A 71 3.02 -1.38 16.89
CA ASP A 71 1.93 -0.44 16.61
C ASP A 71 1.12 -0.92 15.41
N GLU A 72 -0.16 -1.25 15.66
CA GLU A 72 -1.04 -1.80 14.63
C GLU A 72 -1.35 -0.80 13.51
N ASP A 73 -1.34 0.52 13.76
CA ASP A 73 -1.53 1.51 12.70
C ASP A 73 -0.38 1.46 11.69
N ILE A 74 0.87 1.33 12.20
CA ILE A 74 2.06 1.18 11.36
C ILE A 74 2.01 -0.12 10.56
N LEU A 75 1.64 -1.24 11.23
CA LEU A 75 1.57 -2.54 10.60
C LEU A 75 0.48 -2.59 9.52
N ASN A 76 -0.68 -1.98 9.77
CA ASN A 76 -1.76 -1.86 8.78
C ASN A 76 -1.35 -0.97 7.60
N ALA A 77 -0.65 0.13 7.86
CA ALA A 77 -0.14 0.97 6.78
C ALA A 77 0.86 0.22 5.88
N ILE A 78 1.70 -0.66 6.45
CA ILE A 78 2.57 -1.57 5.69
C ILE A 78 1.73 -2.62 4.93
N LEU A 79 0.73 -3.23 5.59
CA LEU A 79 -0.08 -4.30 5.01
C LEU A 79 -0.86 -3.87 3.77
N TYR A 80 -1.45 -2.68 3.84
CA TYR A 80 -2.40 -2.21 2.83
C TYR A 80 -1.83 -1.17 1.85
N HIS A 81 -0.49 -0.97 1.83
CA HIS A 81 0.11 0.04 0.98
C HIS A 81 0.00 -0.24 -0.53
N THR A 82 -0.30 -1.48 -0.94
CA THR A 82 -0.43 -1.86 -2.36
C THR A 82 -1.87 -1.97 -2.83
N THR A 83 -2.74 -2.57 -2.04
CA THR A 83 -4.13 -2.83 -2.42
C THR A 83 -5.11 -1.81 -1.84
N GLY A 84 -4.72 -1.13 -0.77
CA GLY A 84 -5.67 -0.47 0.11
C GLY A 84 -6.61 -1.45 0.79
N ARG A 85 -7.64 -0.93 1.44
CA ARG A 85 -8.81 -1.65 1.96
C ARG A 85 -9.97 -0.67 2.15
N PRO A 86 -11.23 -1.13 2.26
CA PRO A 86 -12.31 -0.30 2.80
C PRO A 86 -11.95 0.28 4.18
N ASP A 87 -12.38 1.50 4.44
CA ASP A 87 -12.20 2.20 5.72
C ASP A 87 -10.73 2.28 6.21
N MET A 88 -9.84 2.73 5.32
CA MET A 88 -8.43 2.97 5.65
C MET A 88 -8.28 4.09 6.69
N SER A 89 -7.39 3.89 7.65
CA SER A 89 -6.95 4.98 8.52
C SER A 89 -6.23 6.09 7.72
N ARG A 90 -6.08 7.26 8.34
CA ARG A 90 -5.33 8.35 7.70
C ARG A 90 -3.89 7.97 7.39
N LEU A 91 -3.24 7.24 8.29
CA LEU A 91 -1.87 6.75 8.10
C LEU A 91 -1.78 5.78 6.91
N GLU A 92 -2.70 4.84 6.79
CA GLU A 92 -2.76 3.90 5.65
C GLU A 92 -2.88 4.65 4.31
N LYS A 93 -3.79 5.63 4.22
CA LYS A 93 -3.95 6.48 3.03
C LYS A 93 -2.67 7.23 2.68
N ILE A 94 -2.01 7.82 3.70
CA ILE A 94 -0.77 8.57 3.52
C ILE A 94 0.35 7.67 2.96
N ILE A 95 0.51 6.46 3.48
CA ILE A 95 1.57 5.55 3.00
C ILE A 95 1.25 5.07 1.57
N TYR A 96 0.01 4.68 1.30
CA TYR A 96 -0.44 4.28 -0.04
C TYR A 96 -0.18 5.39 -1.09
N ILE A 97 -0.60 6.61 -0.79
CA ILE A 97 -0.43 7.77 -1.69
C ILE A 97 1.05 8.14 -1.83
N ALA A 98 1.82 8.12 -0.74
CA ALA A 98 3.24 8.49 -0.74
C ALA A 98 4.07 7.53 -1.60
N ASP A 99 3.79 6.22 -1.57
CA ASP A 99 4.43 5.24 -2.44
C ASP A 99 4.10 5.51 -3.91
N TYR A 100 2.83 5.76 -4.24
CA TYR A 100 2.43 6.05 -5.62
C TYR A 100 3.08 7.30 -6.18
N MET A 101 3.16 8.38 -5.39
CA MET A 101 3.66 9.67 -5.85
C MET A 101 5.15 9.91 -5.57
N GLU A 102 5.91 8.87 -5.26
CA GLU A 102 7.33 8.99 -4.92
C GLU A 102 8.11 9.76 -6.01
N PRO A 103 9.17 10.55 -5.63
CA PRO A 103 9.80 11.51 -6.55
C PRO A 103 10.45 10.88 -7.80
N SER A 104 10.90 9.63 -7.70
CA SER A 104 11.56 8.94 -8.81
C SER A 104 10.59 8.34 -9.83
N ARG A 105 9.30 8.20 -9.48
CA ARG A 105 8.26 7.73 -10.40
C ARG A 105 8.02 8.75 -11.51
N LYS A 106 8.15 8.30 -12.76
CA LYS A 106 8.04 9.14 -13.96
C LYS A 106 6.99 8.67 -14.96
N GLN A 107 6.38 7.52 -14.73
CA GLN A 107 5.62 6.80 -15.75
C GLN A 107 4.10 7.05 -15.76
N ALA A 108 3.56 7.84 -14.82
CA ALA A 108 2.15 8.23 -14.84
C ALA A 108 2.01 9.67 -15.30
N GLU A 109 1.23 9.91 -16.34
CA GLU A 109 1.08 11.23 -16.96
C GLU A 109 0.44 12.25 -16.01
N ASP A 110 -0.38 11.80 -15.08
CA ASP A 110 -1.12 12.63 -14.14
C ASP A 110 -0.43 12.84 -12.77
N LEU A 111 0.80 12.35 -12.60
CA LEU A 111 1.57 12.51 -11.34
C LEU A 111 1.62 13.95 -10.80
N PRO A 112 1.77 15.01 -11.62
CA PRO A 112 1.74 16.38 -11.12
C PRO A 112 0.40 16.74 -10.44
N ASP A 113 -0.71 16.29 -11.02
CA ASP A 113 -2.05 16.54 -10.47
C ASP A 113 -2.31 15.70 -9.22
N VAL A 114 -1.92 14.42 -9.22
CA VAL A 114 -2.00 13.53 -8.05
C VAL A 114 -1.19 14.12 -6.89
N ARG A 115 0.06 14.58 -7.15
CA ARG A 115 0.91 15.22 -6.15
C ARG A 115 0.29 16.47 -5.56
N ARG A 116 -0.36 17.31 -6.36
CA ARG A 116 -1.06 18.50 -5.89
C ARG A 116 -2.29 18.13 -5.05
N LEU A 117 -3.10 17.19 -5.54
CA LEU A 117 -4.32 16.75 -4.86
C LEU A 117 -4.04 16.09 -3.51
N ALA A 118 -2.95 15.33 -3.40
CA ALA A 118 -2.54 14.64 -2.18
C ALA A 118 -2.35 15.58 -0.98
N PHE A 119 -2.02 16.85 -1.20
CA PHE A 119 -1.91 17.86 -0.15
C PHE A 119 -3.23 18.55 0.19
N GLN A 120 -4.30 18.25 -0.53
CA GLN A 120 -5.63 18.86 -0.36
C GLN A 120 -6.65 17.86 0.18
N ASP A 121 -6.72 16.68 -0.41
CA ASP A 121 -7.72 15.66 -0.11
C ASP A 121 -7.17 14.25 -0.34
N LEU A 122 -7.02 13.49 0.74
CA LEU A 122 -6.51 12.11 0.67
C LEU A 122 -7.49 11.16 0.01
N ASP A 123 -8.80 11.32 0.23
CA ASP A 123 -9.81 10.40 -0.29
C ASP A 123 -9.99 10.56 -1.80
N LEU A 124 -10.07 11.79 -2.28
CA LEU A 124 -10.09 12.06 -3.72
C LEU A 124 -8.80 11.59 -4.42
N THR A 125 -7.65 11.78 -3.76
CA THR A 125 -6.35 11.29 -4.29
C THR A 125 -6.34 9.78 -4.37
N LEU A 126 -6.81 9.10 -3.33
CA LEU A 126 -6.89 7.64 -3.28
C LEU A 126 -7.77 7.09 -4.40
N VAL A 127 -8.98 7.66 -4.59
CA VAL A 127 -9.90 7.29 -5.68
C VAL A 127 -9.22 7.44 -7.04
N ARG A 128 -8.52 8.57 -7.26
CA ARG A 128 -7.81 8.81 -8.52
C ARG A 128 -6.74 7.76 -8.78
N ILE A 129 -5.88 7.51 -7.80
CA ILE A 129 -4.79 6.51 -7.90
C ILE A 129 -5.36 5.10 -8.15
N LEU A 130 -6.39 4.69 -7.39
CA LEU A 130 -7.03 3.39 -7.56
C LEU A 130 -7.63 3.21 -8.95
N LYS A 131 -8.34 4.24 -9.45
CA LYS A 131 -8.90 4.23 -10.81
C LYS A 131 -7.82 4.03 -11.86
N ASP A 132 -6.74 4.80 -11.80
CA ASP A 132 -5.66 4.75 -12.76
C ASP A 132 -4.90 3.41 -12.67
N THR A 133 -4.71 2.89 -11.44
CA THR A 133 -4.12 1.56 -11.22
C THR A 133 -4.97 0.45 -11.83
N LEU A 134 -6.28 0.45 -11.57
CA LEU A 134 -7.20 -0.55 -12.13
C LEU A 134 -7.26 -0.49 -13.66
N PHE A 135 -7.27 0.72 -14.22
CA PHE A 135 -7.20 0.91 -15.66
C PHE A 135 -5.91 0.34 -16.25
N TYR A 136 -4.76 0.71 -15.69
CA TYR A 136 -3.45 0.22 -16.13
C TYR A 136 -3.34 -1.31 -16.07
N LEU A 137 -3.79 -1.92 -14.98
CA LEU A 137 -3.75 -3.39 -14.83
C LEU A 137 -4.61 -4.09 -15.90
N ARG A 138 -5.80 -3.56 -16.19
CA ARG A 138 -6.68 -4.09 -17.24
C ARG A 138 -6.05 -3.97 -18.64
N GLU A 139 -5.48 -2.81 -18.97
CA GLU A 139 -4.82 -2.57 -20.26
C GLU A 139 -3.61 -3.50 -20.47
N LYS A 140 -2.89 -3.86 -19.40
CA LYS A 140 -1.77 -4.79 -19.45
C LYS A 140 -2.17 -6.26 -19.39
N GLY A 141 -3.46 -6.57 -19.21
CA GLY A 141 -3.93 -7.94 -18.99
C GLY A 141 -3.41 -8.56 -17.70
N ASN A 142 -3.00 -7.75 -16.75
CA ASN A 142 -2.54 -8.22 -15.45
C ASN A 142 -3.71 -8.57 -14.54
N GLU A 143 -3.52 -9.60 -13.73
CA GLU A 143 -4.47 -9.99 -12.71
C GLU A 143 -4.54 -8.92 -11.61
N THR A 144 -5.76 -8.54 -11.24
CA THR A 144 -6.00 -7.54 -10.20
C THR A 144 -6.37 -8.23 -8.89
N ASP A 145 -5.73 -7.82 -7.80
CA ASP A 145 -6.16 -8.27 -6.46
C ASP A 145 -7.59 -7.77 -6.19
N PRO A 146 -8.52 -8.66 -5.79
CA PRO A 146 -9.90 -8.28 -5.50
C PRO A 146 -10.02 -7.17 -4.44
N MET A 147 -9.06 -7.05 -3.52
CA MET A 147 -9.05 -6.01 -2.51
C MET A 147 -8.88 -4.62 -3.14
N THR A 148 -8.05 -4.49 -4.19
CA THR A 148 -7.89 -3.21 -4.90
C THR A 148 -9.22 -2.72 -5.50
N GLN A 149 -10.00 -3.63 -6.10
CA GLN A 149 -11.33 -3.29 -6.62
C GLN A 149 -12.29 -2.89 -5.49
N LYS A 150 -12.34 -3.68 -4.40
CA LYS A 150 -13.17 -3.37 -3.23
C LYS A 150 -12.83 -2.01 -2.60
N THR A 151 -11.55 -1.68 -2.56
CA THR A 151 -11.08 -0.38 -2.05
C THR A 151 -11.60 0.74 -2.92
N TYR A 152 -11.46 0.61 -4.24
CA TYR A 152 -11.97 1.59 -5.19
C TYR A 152 -13.48 1.79 -5.04
N ASP A 153 -14.25 0.70 -5.03
CA ASP A 153 -15.72 0.76 -4.93
C ASP A 153 -16.16 1.47 -3.65
N TYR A 154 -15.50 1.18 -2.52
CA TYR A 154 -15.78 1.83 -1.24
C TYR A 154 -15.59 3.35 -1.29
N TYR A 155 -14.45 3.82 -1.79
CA TYR A 155 -14.13 5.25 -1.80
C TYR A 155 -14.78 6.01 -2.97
N ALA A 156 -15.09 5.35 -4.07
CA ALA A 156 -15.84 5.94 -5.19
C ALA A 156 -17.35 6.02 -4.96
N GLY A 157 -17.86 5.41 -3.87
CA GLY A 157 -19.27 5.49 -3.50
C GLY A 157 -20.18 4.51 -4.26
N PHE A 158 -19.64 3.36 -4.68
CA PHE A 158 -20.39 2.27 -5.34
C PHE A 158 -20.80 1.18 -4.37
#